data_014dfcfdc82676d6113611a68b8a4ae9
#
_entry.id   014dfcfdc82676d6113611a68b8a4ae9
#
_cell.length_a   1.000
_cell.length_b   1.000
_cell.length_c   1.000
_cell.angle_alpha   90.00
_cell.angle_beta   90.00
_cell.angle_gamma   90.00
#
_symmetry.space_group_name_H-M   'P 1'
#
loop_
_entity.id
_entity.type
_entity.pdbx_description
1 polymer ?
#
loop_
_entity_poly.entity_id
_entity_poly.type
_entity_poly.pdbx_seq_one_letter_code
_entity_poly.pdbx_strand_id
1 'polypeptide(L)'
;MKHLSLPNDSLRNVLLLSAVFCTLCSLPVHAESDVDEAPLLMLRFSKEHSDTEEHWANMLSILRQYPECCDEVWFSTGTTVPPLEVHAAHVEMMKRGKADLQRLGIGTSVQVQMTIGHGDSSHTPAGWEAKTWTGWTGSTGVEARYCNCPRQPEFLNYIRAMARLYAEVHPRTVWIDDDLRYDNHYPATRDSRLGCWCATCLKAFSDEEHRMWTRETLDQAMASDPQLATRWKAFSIESLRRIAEIIAQETKAVSPETRMGYQKTFWDEDSTVVRVILQTLARVSGQRVDYRPGGSAYYDRKHPAEQIVKSMDAARFMRVMGCPDYVATWCPEVESWPRHYGSRTAQSVLLEAFTGLAYGMNAVSMYVTDRWEETPELQARSMIGPVADGADVLRRYAHANRATEAVGFRCDGDDNHPLYEFGTLGIPVLPGMGRSLGTLTRDELSPVSIYGEPSSAVQRVRQQMDERAPSPVLCLSPYVGLLIPRVLADGTLRTVGLLNGRIDTQGPIRLCLRSLPSDVQKVTWRELRRRPVRLKIERDEDGVAYVSVPSVGAWNAGFLEIGTVSRK
;
A
#
# COMPACT_ATOMS: atom_id res chain seq x y z
N MET A 1 19.20 -49.88 13.26
CA MET A 1 18.67 -50.44 12.00
C MET A 1 17.33 -51.08 12.25
N LYS A 2 16.23 -50.45 11.87
CA LYS A 2 14.93 -51.05 11.53
C LYS A 2 14.18 -50.01 10.71
N HIS A 3 14.05 -50.28 9.41
CA HIS A 3 13.23 -49.53 8.47
C HIS A 3 11.76 -49.69 8.84
N LEU A 4 11.03 -48.59 8.93
CA LEU A 4 9.58 -48.54 8.88
C LEU A 4 9.16 -47.78 7.60
N SER A 5 8.63 -48.51 6.66
CA SER A 5 8.00 -48.03 5.45
C SER A 5 6.60 -47.49 5.78
N LEU A 6 6.32 -46.27 5.40
CA LEU A 6 4.99 -45.66 5.44
C LEU A 6 4.25 -45.91 4.11
N PRO A 7 2.93 -46.14 4.12
CA PRO A 7 2.19 -46.43 2.89
C PRO A 7 1.84 -45.15 2.11
N ASN A 8 1.88 -45.30 0.82
CA ASN A 8 1.85 -44.25 -0.24
C ASN A 8 0.44 -43.86 -0.70
N ASP A 9 -0.58 -43.83 0.18
CA ASP A 9 -1.97 -43.58 -0.24
C ASP A 9 -2.58 -42.21 0.17
N SER A 10 -1.86 -41.36 0.86
CA SER A 10 -2.38 -40.05 1.30
C SER A 10 -2.13 -38.88 0.32
N LEU A 11 -1.36 -39.08 -0.76
CA LEU A 11 -1.02 -38.05 -1.73
C LEU A 11 -2.01 -37.94 -2.92
N ARG A 12 -2.92 -38.91 -3.10
CA ARG A 12 -3.89 -38.87 -4.21
C ARG A 12 -5.14 -38.01 -3.93
N ASN A 13 -5.51 -37.82 -2.68
CA ASN A 13 -6.72 -37.06 -2.34
C ASN A 13 -6.51 -35.56 -2.18
N VAL A 14 -5.27 -35.08 -2.05
CA VAL A 14 -4.96 -33.65 -1.99
C VAL A 14 -4.87 -33.03 -3.40
N LEU A 15 -4.53 -33.83 -4.41
CA LEU A 15 -4.45 -33.36 -5.81
C LEU A 15 -5.82 -33.27 -6.52
N LEU A 16 -6.86 -33.94 -6.02
CA LEU A 16 -8.19 -33.88 -6.63
C LEU A 16 -9.00 -32.64 -6.20
N LEU A 17 -8.71 -32.04 -5.06
CA LEU A 17 -9.34 -30.79 -4.62
C LEU A 17 -8.68 -29.54 -5.26
N SER A 18 -7.43 -29.64 -5.70
CA SER A 18 -6.75 -28.57 -6.43
C SER A 18 -7.11 -28.50 -7.92
N ALA A 19 -7.58 -29.59 -8.51
CA ALA A 19 -7.89 -29.67 -9.93
C ALA A 19 -9.30 -29.17 -10.31
N VAL A 20 -10.22 -29.07 -9.36
CA VAL A 20 -11.60 -28.59 -9.62
C VAL A 20 -11.68 -27.05 -9.57
N PHE A 21 -10.70 -26.36 -8.97
CA PHE A 21 -10.67 -24.89 -8.89
C PHE A 21 -9.96 -24.19 -10.07
N CYS A 22 -9.27 -24.94 -10.95
CA CYS A 22 -8.51 -24.35 -12.06
C CYS A 22 -9.25 -24.27 -13.41
N THR A 23 -10.50 -24.71 -13.50
CA THR A 23 -11.17 -24.81 -14.83
C THR A 23 -12.32 -23.82 -15.05
N LEU A 24 -12.53 -22.86 -14.16
CA LEU A 24 -13.53 -21.82 -14.35
C LEU A 24 -12.93 -20.47 -14.03
N CYS A 25 -12.31 -19.82 -14.94
CA CYS A 25 -12.18 -18.36 -15.10
C CYS A 25 -11.09 -17.98 -16.11
N SER A 26 -11.18 -18.45 -17.33
CA SER A 26 -10.69 -17.66 -18.46
C SER A 26 -11.84 -16.77 -18.92
N LEU A 27 -12.04 -15.66 -18.22
CA LEU A 27 -12.78 -14.53 -18.77
C LEU A 27 -11.92 -13.96 -19.90
N PRO A 28 -12.47 -13.69 -21.09
CA PRO A 28 -11.74 -12.94 -22.08
C PRO A 28 -11.49 -11.54 -21.53
N VAL A 29 -10.23 -11.27 -21.21
CA VAL A 29 -9.78 -9.88 -21.00
C VAL A 29 -9.95 -9.22 -22.36
N HIS A 30 -11.00 -8.41 -22.50
CA HIS A 30 -11.07 -7.45 -23.60
C HIS A 30 -9.87 -6.50 -23.41
N ALA A 31 -8.88 -6.71 -24.27
CA ALA A 31 -7.75 -5.83 -24.40
C ALA A 31 -8.21 -4.49 -24.97
N GLU A 32 -7.57 -3.44 -24.45
CA GLU A 32 -7.43 -2.14 -25.09
C GLU A 32 -8.70 -1.33 -25.38
N SER A 33 -9.22 -0.67 -24.34
CA SER A 33 -9.75 0.67 -24.48
C SER A 33 -9.44 1.44 -23.22
N ASP A 34 -8.79 2.56 -23.35
CA ASP A 34 -8.50 3.61 -22.37
C ASP A 34 -8.15 3.10 -20.99
N VAL A 35 -6.88 2.87 -20.77
CA VAL A 35 -6.31 2.83 -19.40
C VAL A 35 -6.53 4.23 -18.83
N ASP A 36 -7.67 4.42 -18.20
CA ASP A 36 -7.97 5.55 -17.35
C ASP A 36 -6.80 5.65 -16.37
N GLU A 37 -5.93 6.63 -16.59
CA GLU A 37 -4.71 6.74 -15.80
C GLU A 37 -5.11 6.87 -14.35
N ALA A 38 -4.75 5.86 -13.54
CA ALA A 38 -5.00 5.92 -12.10
C ALA A 38 -4.42 7.24 -11.57
N PRO A 39 -5.16 8.02 -10.77
CA PRO A 39 -4.62 9.21 -10.15
C PRO A 39 -3.37 8.83 -9.36
N LEU A 40 -2.27 9.52 -9.61
CA LEU A 40 -0.99 9.18 -9.00
C LEU A 40 -0.96 9.55 -7.52
N LEU A 41 -1.35 10.77 -7.19
CA LEU A 41 -1.32 11.31 -5.83
C LEU A 41 -2.74 11.43 -5.31
N MET A 42 -3.07 10.66 -4.29
CA MET A 42 -4.39 10.61 -3.68
C MET A 42 -4.32 11.14 -2.25
N LEU A 43 -5.14 12.13 -1.92
CA LEU A 43 -5.21 12.74 -0.60
C LEU A 43 -6.44 12.22 0.15
N ARG A 44 -6.21 11.50 1.25
CA ARG A 44 -7.28 10.95 2.09
C ARG A 44 -7.71 11.99 3.12
N PHE A 45 -9.01 12.19 3.25
CA PHE A 45 -9.61 13.05 4.27
C PHE A 45 -10.28 12.21 5.36
N SER A 46 -10.22 12.69 6.60
CA SER A 46 -11.15 12.22 7.63
C SER A 46 -12.53 12.80 7.40
N LYS A 47 -13.55 12.27 8.09
CA LYS A 47 -14.91 12.77 7.98
C LYS A 47 -15.00 14.26 8.34
N GLU A 48 -14.26 14.66 9.36
CA GLU A 48 -14.24 16.01 9.93
C GLU A 48 -13.80 17.09 8.93
N HIS A 49 -13.10 16.71 7.86
CA HIS A 49 -12.73 17.67 6.79
C HIS A 49 -13.90 18.07 5.89
N SER A 50 -15.02 17.34 5.92
CA SER A 50 -16.14 17.54 5.02
C SER A 50 -17.51 17.35 5.68
N ASP A 51 -17.60 17.36 7.01
CA ASP A 51 -18.86 17.19 7.74
C ASP A 51 -19.63 18.50 7.92
N THR A 52 -18.97 19.65 7.77
CA THR A 52 -19.57 20.99 7.83
C THR A 52 -19.11 21.86 6.65
N GLU A 53 -19.90 22.91 6.35
CA GLU A 53 -19.53 23.91 5.32
C GLU A 53 -18.21 24.62 5.66
N GLU A 54 -17.97 24.92 6.94
CA GLU A 54 -16.75 25.57 7.39
C GLU A 54 -15.52 24.68 7.21
N HIS A 55 -15.60 23.41 7.64
CA HIS A 55 -14.51 22.47 7.48
C HIS A 55 -14.17 22.23 6.01
N TRP A 56 -15.20 22.09 5.16
CA TRP A 56 -14.98 21.96 3.72
C TRP A 56 -14.37 23.22 3.11
N ALA A 57 -14.86 24.42 3.47
CA ALA A 57 -14.31 25.69 2.98
C ALA A 57 -12.83 25.84 3.32
N ASN A 58 -12.41 25.42 4.52
CA ASN A 58 -11.02 25.43 4.96
C ASN A 58 -10.17 24.51 4.07
N MET A 59 -10.59 23.26 3.86
CA MET A 59 -9.87 22.32 2.99
C MET A 59 -9.83 22.79 1.54
N LEU A 60 -10.94 23.30 1.03
CA LEU A 60 -11.02 23.81 -0.33
C LEU A 60 -10.08 25.02 -0.55
N SER A 61 -9.90 25.88 0.47
CA SER A 61 -8.98 27.01 0.40
C SER A 61 -7.52 26.52 0.23
N ILE A 62 -7.13 25.47 0.94
CA ILE A 62 -5.80 24.85 0.82
C ILE A 62 -5.62 24.25 -0.59
N LEU A 63 -6.60 23.49 -1.06
CA LEU A 63 -6.53 22.85 -2.37
C LEU A 63 -6.51 23.88 -3.53
N ARG A 64 -7.20 25.01 -3.39
CA ARG A 64 -7.12 26.12 -4.36
C ARG A 64 -5.74 26.77 -4.41
N GLN A 65 -5.06 26.84 -3.28
CA GLN A 65 -3.71 27.39 -3.20
C GLN A 65 -2.66 26.42 -3.77
N TYR A 66 -2.87 25.12 -3.63
CA TYR A 66 -1.92 24.07 -4.03
C TYR A 66 -2.61 22.92 -4.79
N PRO A 67 -3.24 23.20 -5.94
CA PRO A 67 -4.01 22.18 -6.68
C PRO A 67 -3.13 21.01 -7.16
N GLU A 68 -1.82 21.21 -7.28
CA GLU A 68 -0.88 20.17 -7.72
C GLU A 68 -0.57 19.15 -6.64
N CYS A 69 -1.00 19.36 -5.38
CA CYS A 69 -0.67 18.46 -4.27
C CYS A 69 -1.29 17.05 -4.42
N CYS A 70 -2.39 16.93 -5.16
CA CYS A 70 -3.05 15.65 -5.41
C CYS A 70 -3.82 15.64 -6.74
N ASP A 71 -4.08 14.45 -7.23
CA ASP A 71 -4.91 14.20 -8.42
C ASP A 71 -6.33 13.75 -8.02
N GLU A 72 -6.49 13.28 -6.77
CA GLU A 72 -7.75 12.78 -6.24
C GLU A 72 -7.84 13.02 -4.73
N VAL A 73 -9.05 13.31 -4.25
CA VAL A 73 -9.40 13.37 -2.83
C VAL A 73 -10.32 12.20 -2.48
N TRP A 74 -10.04 11.52 -1.36
CA TRP A 74 -10.94 10.51 -0.78
C TRP A 74 -11.70 11.10 0.39
N PHE A 75 -13.00 11.16 0.27
CA PHE A 75 -13.87 11.45 1.40
C PHE A 75 -14.06 10.21 2.28
N SER A 76 -14.10 10.39 3.60
CA SER A 76 -14.32 9.29 4.54
C SER A 76 -15.74 9.26 5.07
N THR A 77 -16.30 8.06 5.24
CA THR A 77 -17.60 7.88 5.91
C THR A 77 -17.54 8.06 7.43
N GLY A 78 -16.33 8.08 8.00
CA GLY A 78 -16.09 8.03 9.44
C GLY A 78 -16.16 6.61 10.00
N THR A 79 -15.80 6.49 11.30
CA THR A 79 -15.58 5.21 12.01
C THR A 79 -16.72 4.85 12.98
N THR A 80 -17.90 5.49 12.87
CA THR A 80 -19.04 5.33 13.77
C THR A 80 -20.27 4.80 13.05
N VAL A 81 -21.31 4.42 13.78
CA VAL A 81 -22.58 3.89 13.29
C VAL A 81 -23.72 4.86 13.65
N PRO A 82 -23.77 6.04 13.03
CA PRO A 82 -24.86 6.99 13.23
C PRO A 82 -26.13 6.55 12.49
N PRO A 83 -27.28 7.18 12.76
CA PRO A 83 -28.47 7.02 11.93
C PRO A 83 -28.20 7.32 10.44
N LEU A 84 -28.93 6.63 9.55
CA LEU A 84 -28.72 6.76 8.10
C LEU A 84 -28.93 8.18 7.57
N GLU A 85 -29.74 8.99 8.24
CA GLU A 85 -29.99 10.40 7.93
C GLU A 85 -28.70 11.24 8.06
N VAL A 86 -27.83 10.90 9.00
CA VAL A 86 -26.52 11.55 9.16
C VAL A 86 -25.61 11.22 7.98
N HIS A 87 -25.61 9.97 7.50
CA HIS A 87 -24.89 9.60 6.29
C HIS A 87 -25.48 10.29 5.04
N ALA A 88 -26.81 10.37 4.92
CA ALA A 88 -27.45 11.05 3.80
C ALA A 88 -27.07 12.54 3.75
N ALA A 89 -27.08 13.23 4.88
CA ALA A 89 -26.64 14.62 4.96
C ALA A 89 -25.16 14.78 4.55
N HIS A 90 -24.29 13.87 4.98
CA HIS A 90 -22.87 13.87 4.61
C HIS A 90 -22.67 13.59 3.11
N VAL A 91 -23.45 12.71 2.52
CA VAL A 91 -23.43 12.45 1.06
C VAL A 91 -23.74 13.72 0.27
N GLU A 92 -24.71 14.53 0.71
CA GLU A 92 -24.99 15.82 0.05
C GLU A 92 -23.81 16.80 0.15
N MET A 93 -23.10 16.81 1.28
CA MET A 93 -21.84 17.57 1.40
C MET A 93 -20.77 17.06 0.43
N MET A 94 -20.60 15.74 0.33
CA MET A 94 -19.63 15.13 -0.60
C MET A 94 -19.96 15.44 -2.07
N LYS A 95 -21.25 15.44 -2.46
CA LYS A 95 -21.69 15.79 -3.82
C LYS A 95 -21.27 17.24 -4.16
N ARG A 96 -21.47 18.18 -3.23
CA ARG A 96 -21.00 19.57 -3.40
C ARG A 96 -19.50 19.66 -3.45
N GLY A 97 -18.81 18.99 -2.53
CA GLY A 97 -17.34 18.91 -2.51
C GLY A 97 -16.77 18.35 -3.80
N LYS A 98 -17.38 17.30 -4.35
CA LYS A 98 -17.00 16.74 -5.66
C LYS A 98 -17.11 17.80 -6.78
N ALA A 99 -18.19 18.58 -6.82
CA ALA A 99 -18.35 19.63 -7.80
C ALA A 99 -17.28 20.73 -7.67
N ASP A 100 -16.87 21.05 -6.44
CA ASP A 100 -15.76 21.99 -6.20
C ASP A 100 -14.41 21.43 -6.66
N LEU A 101 -14.13 20.15 -6.35
CA LEU A 101 -12.90 19.46 -6.76
C LEU A 101 -12.79 19.34 -8.28
N GLN A 102 -13.88 19.04 -8.96
CA GLN A 102 -13.93 18.99 -10.44
C GLN A 102 -13.51 20.32 -11.09
N ARG A 103 -13.87 21.47 -10.48
CA ARG A 103 -13.42 22.79 -10.97
C ARG A 103 -11.89 22.99 -10.83
N LEU A 104 -11.25 22.26 -9.94
CA LEU A 104 -9.80 22.25 -9.76
C LEU A 104 -9.10 21.15 -10.57
N GLY A 105 -9.84 20.32 -11.30
CA GLY A 105 -9.31 19.16 -12.02
C GLY A 105 -8.95 17.99 -11.11
N ILE A 106 -9.46 17.97 -9.87
CA ILE A 106 -9.19 16.93 -8.86
C ILE A 106 -10.31 15.91 -8.86
N GLY A 107 -9.96 14.63 -8.94
CA GLY A 107 -10.89 13.50 -8.87
C GLY A 107 -11.45 13.29 -7.46
N THR A 108 -12.46 12.42 -7.35
CA THR A 108 -13.13 12.12 -6.09
C THR A 108 -13.34 10.63 -5.91
N SER A 109 -12.95 10.11 -4.76
CA SER A 109 -13.24 8.77 -4.26
C SER A 109 -13.89 8.83 -2.87
N VAL A 110 -14.42 7.70 -2.41
CA VAL A 110 -15.02 7.55 -1.08
C VAL A 110 -14.35 6.39 -0.36
N GLN A 111 -13.96 6.60 0.90
CA GLN A 111 -13.43 5.59 1.80
C GLN A 111 -14.52 5.16 2.79
N VAL A 112 -14.92 3.90 2.74
CA VAL A 112 -15.84 3.28 3.70
C VAL A 112 -15.02 2.77 4.87
N GLN A 113 -14.93 3.54 5.95
CA GLN A 113 -14.19 3.19 7.16
C GLN A 113 -15.02 2.29 8.09
N MET A 114 -16.34 2.50 8.19
CA MET A 114 -17.17 1.70 9.06
C MET A 114 -17.53 0.35 8.43
N THR A 115 -16.82 -0.67 8.85
CA THR A 115 -17.10 -2.08 8.59
C THR A 115 -17.18 -2.86 9.89
N ILE A 116 -16.15 -3.68 10.25
CA ILE A 116 -16.13 -4.31 11.58
C ILE A 116 -15.97 -3.26 12.69
N GLY A 117 -15.18 -2.22 12.45
CA GLY A 117 -14.90 -1.14 13.37
C GLY A 117 -13.46 -1.10 13.84
N HIS A 118 -13.03 0.08 14.29
CA HIS A 118 -11.62 0.35 14.61
C HIS A 118 -11.20 -0.12 16.02
N GLY A 119 -12.13 -0.57 16.85
CA GLY A 119 -11.90 -1.02 18.24
C GLY A 119 -12.39 -0.04 19.30
N ASP A 120 -12.62 -0.55 20.51
CA ASP A 120 -13.28 0.19 21.59
C ASP A 120 -12.41 1.31 22.19
N SER A 121 -11.11 1.24 22.06
CA SER A 121 -10.18 2.15 22.73
C SER A 121 -10.24 3.60 22.21
N SER A 122 -10.78 3.81 21.03
CA SER A 122 -10.82 5.11 20.35
C SER A 122 -12.23 5.65 20.15
N HIS A 123 -13.26 5.01 20.72
CA HIS A 123 -14.66 5.38 20.51
C HIS A 123 -15.41 5.70 21.80
N THR A 124 -16.32 6.64 21.69
CA THR A 124 -17.30 6.98 22.70
C THR A 124 -18.68 6.46 22.27
N PRO A 125 -19.71 6.45 23.16
CA PRO A 125 -21.08 6.09 22.79
C PRO A 125 -21.67 6.96 21.67
N ALA A 126 -21.23 8.22 21.57
CA ALA A 126 -21.69 9.13 20.53
C ALA A 126 -21.33 8.63 19.14
N GLY A 127 -22.28 8.71 18.21
CA GLY A 127 -22.10 8.24 16.83
C GLY A 127 -22.37 6.73 16.63
N TRP A 128 -22.91 6.04 17.65
CA TRP A 128 -23.27 4.61 17.59
C TRP A 128 -24.76 4.38 17.83
N GLU A 129 -25.57 5.39 17.63
CA GLU A 129 -27.01 5.41 17.97
C GLU A 129 -27.84 4.42 17.12
N ALA A 130 -27.40 4.12 15.89
CA ALA A 130 -28.08 3.16 15.04
C ALA A 130 -27.80 1.69 15.39
N LYS A 131 -26.79 1.42 16.24
CA LYS A 131 -26.41 0.04 16.57
C LYS A 131 -27.39 -0.60 17.53
N THR A 132 -28.17 -1.56 17.02
CA THR A 132 -29.13 -2.39 17.77
C THR A 132 -28.70 -3.87 17.82
N TRP A 133 -27.61 -4.24 17.15
CA TRP A 133 -27.10 -5.60 17.00
C TRP A 133 -25.93 -5.88 17.94
N THR A 134 -25.68 -7.18 18.16
CA THR A 134 -24.54 -7.66 18.97
C THR A 134 -23.22 -7.26 18.31
N GLY A 135 -22.27 -6.85 19.12
CA GLY A 135 -20.92 -6.54 18.70
C GLY A 135 -20.11 -7.79 18.35
N TRP A 136 -18.92 -7.53 17.83
CA TRP A 136 -17.92 -8.57 17.68
C TRP A 136 -17.58 -9.15 19.07
N THR A 137 -17.55 -10.49 19.19
CA THR A 137 -17.27 -11.18 20.45
C THR A 137 -16.02 -12.05 20.28
N GLY A 138 -15.07 -11.95 21.18
CA GLY A 138 -13.86 -12.77 21.18
C GLY A 138 -14.09 -14.20 21.67
N SER A 139 -13.09 -15.07 21.49
CA SER A 139 -13.13 -16.46 21.99
C SER A 139 -13.24 -16.54 23.51
N THR A 140 -12.80 -15.52 24.24
CA THR A 140 -12.95 -15.37 25.69
C THR A 140 -14.37 -14.97 26.13
N GLY A 141 -15.25 -14.63 25.19
CA GLY A 141 -16.61 -14.16 25.47
C GLY A 141 -16.74 -12.66 25.69
N VAL A 142 -15.65 -11.92 25.63
CA VAL A 142 -15.67 -10.45 25.75
C VAL A 142 -16.20 -9.85 24.45
N GLU A 143 -17.23 -9.02 24.55
CA GLU A 143 -17.79 -8.28 23.42
C GLU A 143 -17.05 -6.95 23.24
N ALA A 144 -16.65 -6.65 22.02
CA ALA A 144 -16.18 -5.34 21.61
C ALA A 144 -17.41 -4.47 21.28
N ARG A 145 -17.73 -3.53 22.17
CA ARG A 145 -18.96 -2.73 22.12
C ARG A 145 -19.06 -1.91 20.81
N TYR A 146 -17.96 -1.34 20.37
CA TYR A 146 -17.87 -0.48 19.18
C TYR A 146 -17.22 -1.20 17.98
N CYS A 147 -17.41 -2.53 17.94
CA CYS A 147 -17.16 -3.36 16.78
C CYS A 147 -18.43 -4.12 16.39
N ASN A 148 -18.54 -4.52 15.13
CA ASN A 148 -19.72 -5.12 14.58
C ASN A 148 -19.49 -6.60 14.29
N CYS A 149 -20.47 -7.44 14.62
CA CYS A 149 -20.46 -8.83 14.19
C CYS A 149 -20.79 -8.90 12.68
N PRO A 150 -19.93 -9.55 11.85
CA PRO A 150 -20.09 -9.59 10.39
C PRO A 150 -21.27 -10.41 9.89
N ARG A 151 -21.99 -11.10 10.77
CA ARG A 151 -23.12 -11.97 10.43
C ARG A 151 -24.46 -11.53 11.00
N GLN A 152 -24.52 -10.41 11.73
CA GLN A 152 -25.79 -9.89 12.24
C GLN A 152 -26.62 -9.32 11.07
N PRO A 153 -27.87 -9.79 10.85
CA PRO A 153 -28.70 -9.34 9.73
C PRO A 153 -28.95 -7.83 9.73
N GLU A 154 -29.18 -7.25 10.90
CA GLU A 154 -29.42 -5.82 11.08
C GLU A 154 -28.19 -4.99 10.66
N PHE A 155 -27.00 -5.44 11.05
CA PHE A 155 -25.75 -4.82 10.61
C PHE A 155 -25.55 -4.93 9.10
N LEU A 156 -25.79 -6.10 8.51
CA LEU A 156 -25.67 -6.27 7.06
C LEU A 156 -26.68 -5.41 6.29
N ASN A 157 -27.88 -5.20 6.84
CA ASN A 157 -28.86 -4.28 6.26
C ASN A 157 -28.41 -2.81 6.35
N TYR A 158 -27.82 -2.43 7.48
CA TYR A 158 -27.23 -1.10 7.65
C TYR A 158 -26.11 -0.84 6.65
N ILE A 159 -25.17 -1.80 6.47
CA ILE A 159 -24.09 -1.71 5.50
C ILE A 159 -24.63 -1.57 4.05
N ARG A 160 -25.70 -2.31 3.70
CA ARG A 160 -26.34 -2.14 2.38
C ARG A 160 -26.83 -0.71 2.16
N ALA A 161 -27.62 -0.19 3.11
CA ALA A 161 -28.18 1.13 3.01
C ALA A 161 -27.09 2.21 2.94
N MET A 162 -26.09 2.11 3.79
CA MET A 162 -24.94 3.02 3.80
C MET A 162 -24.15 2.97 2.46
N ALA A 163 -23.84 1.79 1.94
CA ALA A 163 -23.12 1.65 0.67
C ALA A 163 -23.88 2.27 -0.49
N ARG A 164 -25.21 2.11 -0.55
CA ARG A 164 -26.05 2.75 -1.57
C ARG A 164 -26.00 4.28 -1.48
N LEU A 165 -26.10 4.84 -0.28
CA LEU A 165 -26.03 6.28 -0.07
C LEU A 165 -24.69 6.85 -0.57
N TYR A 166 -23.57 6.26 -0.17
CA TYR A 166 -22.27 6.77 -0.60
C TYR A 166 -21.97 6.54 -2.09
N ALA A 167 -22.57 5.52 -2.69
CA ALA A 167 -22.48 5.32 -4.15
C ALA A 167 -23.17 6.45 -4.95
N GLU A 168 -24.14 7.18 -4.37
CA GLU A 168 -24.80 8.34 -5.00
C GLU A 168 -23.85 9.54 -5.22
N VAL A 169 -22.68 9.54 -4.59
CA VAL A 169 -21.61 10.51 -4.91
C VAL A 169 -21.04 10.24 -6.30
N HIS A 170 -21.27 9.05 -6.89
CA HIS A 170 -20.63 8.57 -8.11
C HIS A 170 -19.11 8.79 -8.06
N PRO A 171 -18.42 8.23 -7.04
CA PRO A 171 -16.99 8.39 -6.91
C PRO A 171 -16.26 7.58 -7.98
N ARG A 172 -14.98 7.91 -8.26
CA ARG A 172 -14.15 7.08 -9.11
C ARG A 172 -13.97 5.69 -8.50
N THR A 173 -13.65 5.63 -7.21
CA THR A 173 -13.43 4.38 -6.47
C THR A 173 -14.14 4.46 -5.11
N VAL A 174 -14.80 3.37 -4.71
CA VAL A 174 -15.19 3.13 -3.31
C VAL A 174 -14.13 2.24 -2.68
N TRP A 175 -13.41 2.78 -1.71
CA TRP A 175 -12.37 2.11 -0.96
C TRP A 175 -12.93 1.52 0.33
N ILE A 176 -12.78 0.21 0.52
CA ILE A 176 -13.08 -0.44 1.80
C ILE A 176 -11.85 -0.35 2.67
N ASP A 177 -12.00 0.24 3.86
CA ASP A 177 -10.91 0.45 4.80
C ASP A 177 -10.44 -0.84 5.46
N ASP A 178 -9.25 -0.78 6.06
CA ASP A 178 -8.60 -1.93 6.70
C ASP A 178 -9.29 -2.38 7.99
N ASP A 179 -10.28 -1.64 8.49
CA ASP A 179 -11.20 -2.07 9.56
C ASP A 179 -12.06 -3.30 9.19
N LEU A 180 -12.05 -3.73 7.92
CA LEU A 180 -12.59 -5.03 7.52
C LEU A 180 -11.62 -6.16 7.89
N ARG A 181 -11.45 -6.37 9.19
CA ARG A 181 -10.52 -7.34 9.78
C ARG A 181 -11.01 -7.80 11.16
N TYR A 182 -10.38 -8.84 11.72
CA TYR A 182 -10.63 -9.32 13.09
C TYR A 182 -9.57 -8.90 14.11
N ASP A 183 -8.41 -8.47 13.67
CA ASP A 183 -7.26 -8.05 14.48
C ASP A 183 -7.28 -6.55 14.83
N ASN A 184 -8.43 -6.06 15.25
CA ASN A 184 -8.62 -4.64 15.59
C ASN A 184 -7.90 -4.23 16.87
N HIS A 185 -7.79 -2.91 17.11
CA HIS A 185 -7.06 -2.29 18.22
C HIS A 185 -7.74 -2.47 19.59
N TYR A 186 -8.50 -3.53 19.77
CA TYR A 186 -9.19 -3.84 21.01
C TYR A 186 -8.53 -5.00 21.76
N PRO A 187 -8.29 -4.92 23.08
CA PRO A 187 -7.60 -5.96 23.84
C PRO A 187 -8.21 -7.35 23.69
N ALA A 188 -9.55 -7.45 23.66
CA ALA A 188 -10.25 -8.73 23.49
C ALA A 188 -9.99 -9.40 22.14
N THR A 189 -9.57 -8.66 21.10
CA THR A 189 -9.23 -9.23 19.81
C THR A 189 -7.81 -9.77 19.79
N ARG A 190 -6.87 -9.16 20.52
CA ARG A 190 -5.45 -9.54 20.55
C ARG A 190 -5.21 -10.87 21.25
N ASP A 191 -5.98 -11.14 22.33
CA ASP A 191 -5.86 -12.35 23.13
C ASP A 191 -6.86 -13.43 22.69
N SER A 192 -7.53 -13.24 21.56
CA SER A 192 -8.59 -14.07 21.06
C SER A 192 -8.16 -14.83 19.80
N ARG A 193 -8.68 -16.04 19.63
CA ARG A 193 -8.59 -16.73 18.36
C ARG A 193 -9.36 -15.96 17.29
N LEU A 194 -8.90 -16.07 16.04
CA LEU A 194 -9.53 -15.41 14.89
C LEU A 194 -11.03 -15.64 14.82
N GLY A 195 -11.79 -14.63 14.41
CA GLY A 195 -13.23 -14.73 14.14
C GLY A 195 -14.11 -14.13 15.22
N CYS A 196 -15.39 -14.00 14.91
CA CYS A 196 -16.42 -13.57 15.85
C CYS A 196 -17.10 -14.77 16.50
N TRP A 197 -17.06 -14.83 17.83
CA TRP A 197 -17.55 -15.96 18.66
C TRP A 197 -18.90 -15.66 19.32
N CYS A 198 -19.70 -14.74 18.79
CA CYS A 198 -21.04 -14.47 19.27
C CYS A 198 -22.01 -15.62 18.93
N ALA A 199 -23.17 -15.65 19.58
CA ALA A 199 -24.17 -16.70 19.39
C ALA A 199 -24.56 -16.88 17.90
N THR A 200 -24.72 -15.80 17.14
CA THR A 200 -25.03 -15.83 15.70
C THR A 200 -23.96 -16.55 14.89
N CYS A 201 -22.68 -16.24 15.13
CA CYS A 201 -21.56 -16.86 14.41
C CYS A 201 -21.39 -18.33 14.81
N LEU A 202 -21.46 -18.64 16.09
CA LEU A 202 -21.38 -20.01 16.57
C LEU A 202 -22.52 -20.89 16.02
N LYS A 203 -23.75 -20.35 15.99
CA LYS A 203 -24.89 -21.06 15.39
C LYS A 203 -24.63 -21.31 13.89
N ALA A 204 -24.24 -20.30 13.15
CA ALA A 204 -23.98 -20.45 11.71
C ALA A 204 -22.88 -21.48 11.42
N PHE A 205 -21.80 -21.47 12.20
CA PHE A 205 -20.73 -22.47 12.06
C PHE A 205 -21.19 -23.86 12.47
N SER A 206 -22.04 -23.98 13.55
CA SER A 206 -22.63 -25.25 13.96
C SER A 206 -23.51 -25.84 12.88
N ASP A 207 -24.29 -25.01 12.18
CA ASP A 207 -25.15 -25.44 11.08
C ASP A 207 -24.30 -25.96 9.90
N GLU A 208 -23.18 -25.29 9.56
CA GLU A 208 -22.23 -25.72 8.50
C GLU A 208 -21.51 -27.02 8.85
N GLU A 209 -21.11 -27.22 10.12
CA GLU A 209 -20.43 -28.42 10.60
C GLU A 209 -21.39 -29.58 10.94
N HIS A 210 -22.70 -29.35 10.85
CA HIS A 210 -23.72 -30.31 11.31
C HIS A 210 -23.49 -30.81 12.75
N ARG A 211 -22.95 -29.94 13.60
CA ARG A 211 -22.61 -30.22 14.99
C ARG A 211 -22.77 -28.97 15.85
N MET A 212 -23.46 -29.11 16.98
CA MET A 212 -23.60 -28.00 17.92
C MET A 212 -22.28 -27.67 18.59
N TRP A 213 -21.91 -26.39 18.50
CA TRP A 213 -20.74 -25.83 19.13
C TRP A 213 -21.12 -24.74 20.13
N THR A 214 -20.57 -24.83 21.35
CA THR A 214 -20.44 -23.68 22.24
C THR A 214 -19.05 -23.05 22.04
N ARG A 215 -18.83 -21.89 22.62
CA ARG A 215 -17.51 -21.22 22.57
C ARG A 215 -16.43 -22.13 23.16
N GLU A 216 -16.71 -22.69 24.34
CA GLU A 216 -15.78 -23.52 25.09
C GLU A 216 -15.46 -24.83 24.36
N THR A 217 -16.50 -25.52 23.86
CA THR A 217 -16.29 -26.80 23.15
C THR A 217 -15.61 -26.63 21.82
N LEU A 218 -15.85 -25.53 21.10
CA LEU A 218 -15.16 -25.21 19.84
C LEU A 218 -13.69 -24.85 20.09
N ASP A 219 -13.40 -24.01 21.10
CA ASP A 219 -12.05 -23.62 21.46
C ASP A 219 -11.18 -24.82 21.85
N GLN A 220 -11.74 -25.71 22.73
CA GLN A 220 -11.08 -26.95 23.14
C GLN A 220 -10.83 -27.89 21.96
N ALA A 221 -11.83 -28.06 21.08
CA ALA A 221 -11.72 -28.94 19.93
C ALA A 221 -10.64 -28.43 18.93
N MET A 222 -10.60 -27.15 18.65
CA MET A 222 -9.60 -26.57 17.75
C MET A 222 -8.16 -26.65 18.29
N ALA A 223 -7.97 -26.75 19.61
CA ALA A 223 -6.65 -26.96 20.20
C ALA A 223 -6.06 -28.33 19.83
N SER A 224 -6.89 -29.32 19.57
CA SER A 224 -6.51 -30.70 19.23
C SER A 224 -6.77 -31.09 17.76
N ASP A 225 -7.57 -30.31 17.03
CA ASP A 225 -7.92 -30.56 15.63
C ASP A 225 -7.52 -29.36 14.73
N PRO A 226 -6.33 -29.40 14.11
CA PRO A 226 -5.88 -28.36 13.18
C PRO A 226 -6.79 -28.18 11.94
N GLN A 227 -7.51 -29.24 11.54
CA GLN A 227 -8.44 -29.16 10.40
C GLN A 227 -9.69 -28.36 10.79
N LEU A 228 -10.22 -28.56 11.99
CA LEU A 228 -11.31 -27.75 12.52
C LEU A 228 -10.90 -26.26 12.64
N ALA A 229 -9.70 -25.99 13.13
CA ALA A 229 -9.16 -24.63 13.19
C ALA A 229 -9.06 -23.99 11.80
N THR A 230 -8.66 -24.77 10.80
CA THR A 230 -8.62 -24.32 9.39
C THR A 230 -10.02 -24.00 8.85
N ARG A 231 -11.02 -24.83 9.14
CA ARG A 231 -12.42 -24.58 8.73
C ARG A 231 -12.99 -23.35 9.41
N TRP A 232 -12.73 -23.17 10.72
CA TRP A 232 -13.13 -21.95 11.43
C TRP A 232 -12.49 -20.68 10.85
N LYS A 233 -11.20 -20.76 10.47
CA LYS A 233 -10.52 -19.65 9.78
C LYS A 233 -11.19 -19.35 8.43
N ALA A 234 -11.50 -20.35 7.63
CA ALA A 234 -12.19 -20.18 6.34
C ALA A 234 -13.58 -19.56 6.53
N PHE A 235 -14.37 -20.04 7.49
CA PHE A 235 -15.67 -19.47 7.87
C PHE A 235 -15.58 -18.00 8.29
N SER A 236 -14.52 -17.66 9.03
CA SER A 236 -14.28 -16.30 9.49
C SER A 236 -13.94 -15.38 8.30
N ILE A 237 -13.06 -15.82 7.40
CA ILE A 237 -12.71 -15.07 6.17
C ILE A 237 -13.94 -14.88 5.28
N GLU A 238 -14.78 -15.92 5.13
CA GLU A 238 -16.03 -15.84 4.39
C GLU A 238 -16.99 -14.79 4.96
N SER A 239 -16.98 -14.60 6.27
CA SER A 239 -17.80 -13.57 6.93
C SER A 239 -17.36 -12.14 6.57
N LEU A 240 -16.04 -11.90 6.46
CA LEU A 240 -15.50 -10.63 5.97
C LEU A 240 -15.79 -10.45 4.47
N ARG A 241 -15.60 -11.51 3.68
CA ARG A 241 -15.86 -11.51 2.23
C ARG A 241 -17.30 -11.06 1.91
N ARG A 242 -18.28 -11.51 2.70
CA ARG A 242 -19.69 -11.14 2.53
C ARG A 242 -19.96 -9.65 2.70
N ILE A 243 -19.28 -8.99 3.63
CA ILE A 243 -19.39 -7.53 3.79
C ILE A 243 -18.84 -6.83 2.54
N ALA A 244 -17.65 -7.22 2.08
CA ALA A 244 -17.06 -6.66 0.88
C ALA A 244 -17.95 -6.88 -0.36
N GLU A 245 -18.54 -8.07 -0.49
CA GLU A 245 -19.47 -8.40 -1.58
C GLU A 245 -20.71 -7.50 -1.55
N ILE A 246 -21.31 -7.30 -0.38
CA ILE A 246 -22.49 -6.41 -0.19
C ILE A 246 -22.15 -4.98 -0.61
N ILE A 247 -21.03 -4.43 -0.10
CA ILE A 247 -20.62 -3.07 -0.45
C ILE A 247 -20.44 -2.94 -1.97
N ALA A 248 -19.78 -3.90 -2.61
CA ALA A 248 -19.56 -3.88 -4.05
C ALA A 248 -20.88 -3.99 -4.84
N GLN A 249 -21.77 -4.91 -4.46
CA GLN A 249 -23.09 -5.09 -5.12
C GLN A 249 -23.94 -3.82 -5.05
N GLU A 250 -24.04 -3.21 -3.87
CA GLU A 250 -24.85 -2.01 -3.68
C GLU A 250 -24.23 -0.79 -4.37
N THR A 251 -22.89 -0.70 -4.34
CA THR A 251 -22.18 0.36 -5.10
C THR A 251 -22.45 0.23 -6.59
N LYS A 252 -22.32 -0.95 -7.17
CA LYS A 252 -22.53 -1.18 -8.61
C LYS A 252 -24.00 -1.02 -9.02
N ALA A 253 -24.95 -1.29 -8.13
CA ALA A 253 -26.38 -1.07 -8.40
C ALA A 253 -26.75 0.41 -8.55
N VAL A 254 -26.01 1.32 -7.90
CA VAL A 254 -26.23 2.77 -7.94
C VAL A 254 -25.27 3.46 -8.93
N SER A 255 -24.01 3.06 -8.93
CA SER A 255 -22.96 3.68 -9.74
C SER A 255 -22.14 2.59 -10.47
N PRO A 256 -22.60 2.13 -11.64
CA PRO A 256 -21.99 1.02 -12.38
C PRO A 256 -20.51 1.27 -12.76
N GLU A 257 -20.13 2.53 -13.00
CA GLU A 257 -18.77 2.90 -13.40
C GLU A 257 -17.78 2.99 -12.23
N THR A 258 -18.28 3.09 -10.99
CA THR A 258 -17.42 3.20 -9.81
C THR A 258 -16.58 1.94 -9.63
N ARG A 259 -15.27 2.12 -9.48
CA ARG A 259 -14.34 1.02 -9.18
C ARG A 259 -14.41 0.65 -7.70
N MET A 260 -13.88 -0.53 -7.38
CA MET A 260 -13.74 -0.97 -5.99
C MET A 260 -12.28 -0.98 -5.58
N GLY A 261 -12.00 -0.56 -4.36
CA GLY A 261 -10.68 -0.60 -3.76
C GLY A 261 -10.71 -1.26 -2.37
N TYR A 262 -9.59 -1.79 -1.93
CA TYR A 262 -9.43 -2.37 -0.60
C TYR A 262 -8.15 -1.90 0.05
N GLN A 263 -8.20 -1.63 1.33
CA GLN A 263 -7.09 -1.24 2.18
C GLN A 263 -6.86 -2.32 3.21
N LYS A 264 -5.63 -2.78 3.39
CA LYS A 264 -5.28 -3.77 4.41
C LYS A 264 -3.80 -3.73 4.70
N THR A 265 -3.40 -4.18 5.88
CA THR A 265 -2.01 -4.38 6.26
C THR A 265 -1.27 -5.32 5.32
N PHE A 266 0.04 -5.22 5.26
CA PHE A 266 0.90 -5.99 4.34
C PHE A 266 1.61 -7.18 5.02
N TRP A 267 1.09 -7.68 6.13
CA TRP A 267 1.62 -8.88 6.76
C TRP A 267 1.32 -10.13 5.91
N ASP A 268 2.24 -11.05 5.82
CA ASP A 268 2.10 -12.23 4.95
C ASP A 268 0.91 -13.11 5.33
N GLU A 269 0.59 -13.20 6.63
CA GLU A 269 -0.61 -13.87 7.13
C GLU A 269 -1.92 -13.28 6.60
N ASP A 270 -1.92 -12.01 6.22
CA ASP A 270 -3.09 -11.32 5.64
C ASP A 270 -3.31 -11.67 4.17
N SER A 271 -2.31 -12.22 3.48
CA SER A 271 -2.35 -12.45 2.04
C SER A 271 -3.56 -13.25 1.58
N THR A 272 -4.01 -14.24 2.36
CA THR A 272 -5.21 -15.04 2.05
C THR A 272 -6.49 -14.18 2.11
N VAL A 273 -6.65 -13.37 3.16
CA VAL A 273 -7.82 -12.48 3.33
C VAL A 273 -7.84 -11.45 2.21
N VAL A 274 -6.68 -10.83 1.92
CA VAL A 274 -6.53 -9.83 0.86
C VAL A 274 -6.91 -10.41 -0.50
N ARG A 275 -6.40 -11.61 -0.85
CA ARG A 275 -6.75 -12.28 -2.12
C ARG A 275 -8.26 -12.53 -2.23
N VAL A 276 -8.87 -13.11 -1.21
CA VAL A 276 -10.30 -13.44 -1.21
C VAL A 276 -11.16 -12.19 -1.39
N ILE A 277 -10.83 -11.11 -0.69
CA ILE A 277 -11.58 -9.85 -0.80
C ILE A 277 -11.37 -9.21 -2.17
N LEU A 278 -10.12 -9.02 -2.63
CA LEU A 278 -9.84 -8.40 -3.93
C LEU A 278 -10.46 -9.18 -5.09
N GLN A 279 -10.39 -10.51 -5.08
CA GLN A 279 -11.05 -11.35 -6.09
C GLN A 279 -12.57 -11.19 -6.07
N THR A 280 -13.16 -11.10 -4.87
CA THR A 280 -14.61 -10.86 -4.73
C THR A 280 -15.00 -9.51 -5.31
N LEU A 281 -14.26 -8.45 -4.98
CA LEU A 281 -14.50 -7.10 -5.49
C LEU A 281 -14.36 -7.06 -7.02
N ALA A 282 -13.32 -7.68 -7.57
CA ALA A 282 -13.11 -7.74 -9.03
C ALA A 282 -14.24 -8.52 -9.73
N ARG A 283 -14.64 -9.67 -9.18
CA ARG A 283 -15.74 -10.49 -9.73
C ARG A 283 -17.07 -9.75 -9.71
N VAL A 284 -17.41 -9.10 -8.59
CA VAL A 284 -18.69 -8.40 -8.45
C VAL A 284 -18.73 -7.13 -9.29
N SER A 285 -17.65 -6.37 -9.32
CA SER A 285 -17.58 -5.13 -10.11
C SER A 285 -17.43 -5.37 -11.61
N GLY A 286 -16.92 -6.53 -12.02
CA GLY A 286 -16.56 -6.81 -13.42
C GLY A 286 -15.37 -5.94 -13.91
N GLN A 287 -14.63 -5.32 -13.00
CA GLN A 287 -13.53 -4.40 -13.28
C GLN A 287 -12.27 -4.78 -12.49
N ARG A 288 -11.12 -4.27 -12.93
CA ARG A 288 -9.90 -4.31 -12.11
C ARG A 288 -10.11 -3.46 -10.86
N VAL A 289 -9.52 -3.89 -9.75
CA VAL A 289 -9.68 -3.24 -8.43
C VAL A 289 -8.41 -2.52 -8.02
N ASP A 290 -8.52 -1.65 -7.02
CA ASP A 290 -7.42 -0.89 -6.46
C ASP A 290 -7.04 -1.45 -5.08
N TYR A 291 -5.74 -1.47 -4.73
CA TYR A 291 -5.27 -1.97 -3.45
C TYR A 291 -4.26 -1.03 -2.79
N ARG A 292 -4.44 -0.78 -1.50
CA ARG A 292 -3.56 -0.01 -0.65
C ARG A 292 -2.98 -0.92 0.45
N PRO A 293 -1.77 -1.49 0.25
CA PRO A 293 -1.03 -2.11 1.33
C PRO A 293 -0.59 -1.05 2.34
N GLY A 294 -0.77 -1.31 3.62
CA GLY A 294 -0.44 -0.37 4.68
C GLY A 294 -0.02 -1.02 5.98
N GLY A 295 0.36 -0.19 6.92
CA GLY A 295 0.74 -0.59 8.26
C GLY A 295 2.08 -0.02 8.74
N SER A 296 2.38 -0.23 10.02
CA SER A 296 3.59 0.10 10.76
C SER A 296 3.90 1.59 10.93
N ALA A 297 5.01 2.10 10.43
CA ALA A 297 5.54 3.42 10.80
C ALA A 297 4.74 4.61 10.24
N TYR A 298 4.33 5.54 11.11
CA TYR A 298 3.52 6.69 10.74
C TYR A 298 4.08 8.03 11.22
N TYR A 299 5.27 8.06 11.85
CA TYR A 299 5.88 9.26 12.43
C TYR A 299 7.40 9.24 12.34
N ASP A 300 8.00 10.43 12.31
CA ASP A 300 9.44 10.59 12.09
C ASP A 300 10.28 10.49 13.36
N ARG A 301 9.66 10.65 14.56
CA ARG A 301 10.38 10.86 15.82
C ARG A 301 11.34 9.74 16.21
N LYS A 302 11.03 8.50 15.86
CA LYS A 302 11.78 7.34 16.39
C LYS A 302 12.86 6.89 15.40
N HIS A 303 12.45 6.58 14.20
CA HIS A 303 13.32 6.12 13.12
C HIS A 303 12.78 6.61 11.78
N PRO A 304 13.27 7.73 11.26
CA PRO A 304 12.79 8.21 9.95
C PRO A 304 12.97 7.20 8.81
N ALA A 305 14.03 6.36 8.87
CA ALA A 305 14.28 5.31 7.90
C ALA A 305 13.16 4.24 7.85
N GLU A 306 12.40 4.06 8.92
CA GLU A 306 11.25 3.14 8.96
C GLU A 306 10.22 3.45 7.87
N GLN A 307 10.08 4.71 7.45
CA GLN A 307 9.19 5.10 6.36
C GLN A 307 9.64 4.51 5.02
N ILE A 308 10.95 4.44 4.80
CA ILE A 308 11.54 3.85 3.61
C ILE A 308 11.34 2.34 3.64
N VAL A 309 11.66 1.70 4.78
CA VAL A 309 11.49 0.25 4.99
C VAL A 309 10.01 -0.14 4.84
N LYS A 310 9.07 0.62 5.38
CA LYS A 310 7.63 0.41 5.20
C LYS A 310 7.22 0.36 3.72
N SER A 311 7.74 1.28 2.89
CA SER A 311 7.49 1.22 1.44
C SER A 311 8.13 0.00 0.79
N MET A 312 9.30 -0.44 1.27
CA MET A 312 9.94 -1.69 0.81
C MET A 312 9.11 -2.92 1.21
N ASP A 313 8.54 -2.95 2.42
CA ASP A 313 7.65 -4.02 2.89
C ASP A 313 6.36 -4.08 2.07
N ALA A 314 5.77 -2.93 1.76
CA ALA A 314 4.60 -2.87 0.89
C ALA A 314 4.92 -3.38 -0.53
N ALA A 315 6.10 -3.06 -1.07
CA ALA A 315 6.57 -3.60 -2.35
C ALA A 315 6.86 -5.11 -2.29
N ARG A 316 7.43 -5.61 -1.17
CA ARG A 316 7.59 -7.04 -0.92
C ARG A 316 6.24 -7.75 -0.90
N PHE A 317 5.27 -7.19 -0.20
CA PHE A 317 3.91 -7.76 -0.16
C PHE A 317 3.26 -7.81 -1.55
N MET A 318 3.46 -6.81 -2.39
CA MET A 318 3.02 -6.86 -3.79
C MET A 318 3.62 -8.09 -4.52
N ARG A 319 4.88 -8.42 -4.25
CA ARG A 319 5.53 -9.64 -4.76
C ARG A 319 4.91 -10.92 -4.18
N VAL A 320 4.66 -10.98 -2.86
CA VAL A 320 4.00 -12.12 -2.19
C VAL A 320 2.61 -12.34 -2.77
N MET A 321 1.89 -11.29 -3.08
CA MET A 321 0.60 -11.35 -3.78
C MET A 321 0.71 -11.80 -5.23
N GLY A 322 1.91 -11.78 -5.84
CA GLY A 322 2.13 -12.15 -7.24
C GLY A 322 1.60 -11.11 -8.22
N CYS A 323 1.35 -9.88 -7.77
CA CYS A 323 0.86 -8.75 -8.60
C CYS A 323 -0.27 -9.17 -9.58
N PRO A 324 -1.41 -9.66 -9.08
CA PRO A 324 -2.44 -10.28 -9.92
C PRO A 324 -3.07 -9.27 -10.89
N ASP A 325 -3.36 -9.71 -12.11
CA ASP A 325 -3.87 -8.87 -13.21
C ASP A 325 -5.19 -8.15 -12.88
N TYR A 326 -5.98 -8.69 -11.95
CA TYR A 326 -7.21 -8.05 -11.49
C TYR A 326 -6.97 -6.84 -10.57
N VAL A 327 -5.74 -6.54 -10.17
CA VAL A 327 -5.39 -5.31 -9.43
C VAL A 327 -4.81 -4.28 -10.39
N ALA A 328 -5.44 -3.11 -10.46
CA ALA A 328 -5.03 -2.01 -11.34
C ALA A 328 -4.07 -1.04 -10.64
N THR A 329 -4.37 -0.70 -9.39
CA THR A 329 -3.64 0.29 -8.62
C THR A 329 -3.02 -0.36 -7.40
N TRP A 330 -1.72 -0.09 -7.20
CA TRP A 330 -0.97 -0.40 -6.00
C TRP A 330 -0.45 0.92 -5.44
N CYS A 331 -0.92 1.31 -4.26
CA CYS A 331 -0.50 2.55 -3.63
C CYS A 331 -0.05 2.32 -2.19
N PRO A 332 1.14 2.79 -1.78
CA PRO A 332 1.55 2.70 -0.39
C PRO A 332 0.66 3.59 0.48
N GLU A 333 0.49 3.20 1.72
CA GLU A 333 -0.11 4.05 2.75
C GLU A 333 0.93 5.02 3.29
N VAL A 334 0.77 6.28 2.93
CA VAL A 334 1.59 7.36 3.47
C VAL A 334 0.75 8.12 4.48
N GLU A 335 0.97 7.88 5.76
CA GLU A 335 0.13 8.39 6.84
C GLU A 335 0.93 9.09 7.93
N SER A 336 0.34 10.11 8.55
CA SER A 336 0.85 10.80 9.73
C SER A 336 0.02 10.42 10.95
N TRP A 337 0.62 9.67 11.90
CA TRP A 337 0.03 9.32 13.17
C TRP A 337 1.08 9.36 14.29
N PRO A 338 0.82 9.85 15.50
CA PRO A 338 -0.40 10.59 15.89
C PRO A 338 -0.58 11.88 15.09
N ARG A 339 -1.83 12.34 14.99
CA ARG A 339 -2.25 13.47 14.16
C ARG A 339 -1.97 14.80 14.85
N HIS A 340 -0.71 15.15 15.00
CA HIS A 340 -0.31 16.44 15.59
C HIS A 340 0.91 17.01 14.88
N TYR A 341 1.14 18.30 15.07
CA TYR A 341 2.29 19.00 14.52
C TYR A 341 3.61 18.34 14.94
N GLY A 342 4.52 18.21 13.98
CA GLY A 342 5.83 17.60 14.19
C GLY A 342 5.85 16.07 14.28
N SER A 343 4.70 15.38 14.16
CA SER A 343 4.71 13.92 14.08
C SER A 343 5.41 13.45 12.81
N ARG A 344 5.21 14.17 11.71
CA ARG A 344 5.78 13.87 10.41
C ARG A 344 6.09 15.12 9.59
N THR A 345 7.14 15.08 8.78
CA THR A 345 7.52 16.16 7.87
C THR A 345 7.04 15.86 6.44
N ALA A 346 6.75 16.90 5.67
CA ALA A 346 6.42 16.74 4.26
C ALA A 346 7.56 16.08 3.46
N GLN A 347 8.80 16.29 3.89
CA GLN A 347 9.96 15.67 3.24
C GLN A 347 9.95 14.14 3.42
N SER A 348 9.59 13.62 4.60
CA SER A 348 9.48 12.17 4.82
C SER A 348 8.27 11.56 4.07
N VAL A 349 7.17 12.32 3.93
CA VAL A 349 6.03 11.95 3.08
C VAL A 349 6.46 11.77 1.63
N LEU A 350 7.20 12.74 1.08
CA LEU A 350 7.72 12.68 -0.29
C LEU A 350 8.73 11.54 -0.49
N LEU A 351 9.58 11.27 0.51
CA LEU A 351 10.55 10.18 0.46
C LEU A 351 9.86 8.80 0.43
N GLU A 352 8.86 8.60 1.27
CA GLU A 352 8.08 7.37 1.30
C GLU A 352 7.33 7.17 -0.01
N ALA A 353 6.68 8.22 -0.53
CA ALA A 353 6.03 8.21 -1.83
C ALA A 353 7.01 7.83 -2.96
N PHE A 354 8.18 8.48 -3.00
CA PHE A 354 9.22 8.17 -3.98
C PHE A 354 9.68 6.71 -3.89
N THR A 355 9.87 6.19 -2.69
CA THR A 355 10.32 4.80 -2.47
C THR A 355 9.29 3.80 -3.00
N GLY A 356 8.01 4.00 -2.72
CA GLY A 356 6.94 3.16 -3.26
C GLY A 356 6.95 3.11 -4.78
N LEU A 357 7.04 4.28 -5.43
CA LEU A 357 7.11 4.39 -6.90
C LEU A 357 8.40 3.77 -7.46
N ALA A 358 9.52 3.89 -6.74
CA ALA A 358 10.80 3.31 -7.17
C ALA A 358 10.74 1.79 -7.24
N TYR A 359 10.00 1.15 -6.33
CA TYR A 359 9.85 -0.30 -6.26
C TYR A 359 8.58 -0.85 -6.94
N GLY A 360 7.92 -0.05 -7.77
CA GLY A 360 6.93 -0.53 -8.73
C GLY A 360 5.47 -0.25 -8.38
N MET A 361 5.19 0.50 -7.31
CA MET A 361 3.84 1.02 -7.09
C MET A 361 3.52 2.11 -8.12
N ASN A 362 2.25 2.26 -8.46
CA ASN A 362 1.81 3.15 -9.52
C ASN A 362 0.93 4.32 -9.04
N ALA A 363 0.70 4.42 -7.75
CA ALA A 363 0.01 5.53 -7.10
C ALA A 363 0.48 5.69 -5.65
N VAL A 364 0.08 6.76 -4.99
CA VAL A 364 0.40 7.09 -3.59
C VAL A 364 -0.86 7.55 -2.86
N SER A 365 -1.17 6.95 -1.73
CA SER A 365 -2.29 7.32 -0.87
C SER A 365 -1.78 8.04 0.38
N MET A 366 -2.13 9.32 0.53
CA MET A 366 -1.62 10.19 1.59
C MET A 366 -2.71 10.56 2.58
N TYR A 367 -2.52 10.27 3.88
CA TYR A 367 -3.37 10.72 4.97
C TYR A 367 -2.58 11.62 5.91
N VAL A 368 -2.43 12.89 5.54
CA VAL A 368 -1.48 13.82 6.11
C VAL A 368 -2.09 15.18 6.47
N THR A 369 -3.40 15.36 6.27
CA THR A 369 -4.12 16.62 6.51
C THR A 369 -4.80 16.71 7.86
N ASP A 370 -5.03 15.58 8.53
CA ASP A 370 -5.74 15.53 9.79
C ASP A 370 -4.79 15.77 10.97
N ARG A 371 -4.46 17.04 11.20
CA ARG A 371 -3.56 17.50 12.26
C ARG A 371 -4.33 18.45 13.17
N TRP A 372 -4.87 17.93 14.23
CA TRP A 372 -5.85 18.59 15.11
C TRP A 372 -5.42 19.93 15.73
N GLU A 373 -4.13 20.19 15.83
CA GLU A 373 -3.59 21.41 16.45
C GLU A 373 -3.15 22.44 15.40
N GLU A 374 -3.33 22.17 14.12
CA GLU A 374 -2.89 23.04 13.04
C GLU A 374 -4.04 23.82 12.42
N THR A 375 -3.86 25.13 12.29
CA THR A 375 -4.75 25.94 11.46
C THR A 375 -4.62 25.53 9.98
N PRO A 376 -5.63 25.80 9.15
CA PRO A 376 -5.55 25.55 7.70
C PRO A 376 -4.30 26.17 7.06
N GLU A 377 -3.90 27.38 7.47
CA GLU A 377 -2.70 28.06 6.94
C GLU A 377 -1.41 27.34 7.35
N LEU A 378 -1.36 26.79 8.58
CA LEU A 378 -0.21 26.03 9.03
C LEU A 378 -0.09 24.70 8.27
N GLN A 379 -1.20 23.98 8.08
CA GLN A 379 -1.23 22.76 7.27
C GLN A 379 -0.82 23.02 5.82
N ALA A 380 -1.35 24.09 5.21
CA ALA A 380 -0.99 24.52 3.87
C ALA A 380 0.53 24.74 3.73
N ARG A 381 1.12 25.45 4.68
CA ARG A 381 2.54 25.83 4.64
C ARG A 381 3.47 24.69 5.05
N SER A 382 3.12 23.90 6.07
CA SER A 382 4.01 22.87 6.65
C SER A 382 3.96 21.53 5.92
N MET A 383 2.83 21.20 5.29
CA MET A 383 2.61 19.91 4.66
C MET A 383 2.21 20.01 3.18
N ILE A 384 1.09 20.62 2.88
CA ILE A 384 0.48 20.54 1.54
C ILE A 384 1.30 21.30 0.48
N GLY A 385 1.76 22.51 0.79
CA GLY A 385 2.62 23.28 -0.12
C GLY A 385 3.92 22.52 -0.46
N PRO A 386 4.71 22.07 0.55
CA PRO A 386 5.89 21.25 0.28
C PRO A 386 5.61 19.94 -0.45
N VAL A 387 4.45 19.30 -0.27
CA VAL A 387 4.05 18.12 -1.05
C VAL A 387 3.79 18.52 -2.51
N ALA A 388 3.10 19.62 -2.74
CA ALA A 388 2.88 20.16 -4.09
C ALA A 388 4.19 20.49 -4.80
N ASP A 389 5.17 21.08 -4.10
CA ASP A 389 6.52 21.35 -4.65
C ASP A 389 7.25 20.08 -5.13
N GLY A 390 6.97 18.93 -4.50
CA GLY A 390 7.56 17.64 -4.88
C GLY A 390 6.76 16.87 -5.93
N ALA A 391 5.51 17.22 -6.15
CA ALA A 391 4.56 16.43 -6.92
C ALA A 391 4.97 16.23 -8.40
N ASP A 392 5.51 17.26 -9.08
CA ASP A 392 5.97 17.12 -10.47
C ASP A 392 7.05 16.05 -10.61
N VAL A 393 8.00 15.99 -9.66
CA VAL A 393 9.08 14.99 -9.69
C VAL A 393 8.50 13.58 -9.50
N LEU A 394 7.55 13.40 -8.58
CA LEU A 394 6.88 12.09 -8.36
C LEU A 394 6.12 11.65 -9.62
N ARG A 395 5.33 12.54 -10.25
CA ARG A 395 4.59 12.24 -11.46
C ARG A 395 5.50 11.88 -12.64
N ARG A 396 6.57 12.64 -12.84
CA ARG A 396 7.57 12.34 -13.88
C ARG A 396 8.28 11.02 -13.63
N TYR A 397 8.61 10.74 -12.38
CA TYR A 397 9.23 9.47 -12.02
C TYR A 397 8.31 8.28 -12.28
N ALA A 398 7.07 8.37 -11.85
CA ALA A 398 6.08 7.35 -12.13
C ALA A 398 5.86 7.15 -13.64
N HIS A 399 5.75 8.25 -14.41
CA HIS A 399 5.62 8.18 -15.86
C HIS A 399 6.84 7.54 -16.53
N ALA A 400 8.05 7.92 -16.13
CA ALA A 400 9.28 7.35 -16.66
C ALA A 400 9.47 5.87 -16.30
N ASN A 401 8.84 5.42 -15.21
CA ASN A 401 8.90 4.04 -14.73
C ASN A 401 7.83 3.12 -15.37
N ARG A 402 6.94 3.63 -16.21
CA ARG A 402 5.96 2.78 -16.90
C ARG A 402 6.65 1.72 -17.76
N ALA A 403 6.11 0.50 -17.73
CA ALA A 403 6.65 -0.66 -18.45
C ALA A 403 8.13 -0.99 -18.08
N THR A 404 8.61 -0.54 -16.93
CA THR A 404 9.94 -0.87 -16.44
C THR A 404 9.88 -1.75 -15.20
N GLU A 405 10.97 -2.44 -14.95
CA GLU A 405 11.19 -3.24 -13.73
C GLU A 405 12.42 -2.73 -12.96
N ALA A 406 12.34 -2.72 -11.64
CA ALA A 406 13.50 -2.45 -10.79
C ALA A 406 14.48 -3.62 -10.87
N VAL A 407 15.79 -3.33 -10.73
CA VAL A 407 16.85 -4.34 -10.76
C VAL A 407 17.62 -4.31 -9.46
N GLY A 408 17.88 -5.48 -8.84
CA GLY A 408 18.67 -5.53 -7.61
C GLY A 408 18.72 -6.92 -6.98
N PHE A 409 19.48 -7.02 -5.89
CA PHE A 409 19.56 -8.22 -5.08
C PHE A 409 18.34 -8.34 -4.16
N ARG A 410 17.87 -9.57 -3.94
CA ARG A 410 16.78 -9.91 -3.01
C ARG A 410 17.35 -10.42 -1.68
N CYS A 411 16.53 -10.39 -0.65
CA CYS A 411 16.74 -11.13 0.59
C CYS A 411 15.85 -12.37 0.63
N ASP A 412 16.32 -13.44 1.24
CA ASP A 412 15.56 -14.67 1.49
C ASP A 412 14.66 -14.58 2.74
N GLY A 413 14.80 -13.52 3.54
CA GLY A 413 13.98 -13.25 4.74
C GLY A 413 12.78 -12.33 4.49
N ASP A 414 11.95 -12.21 5.52
CA ASP A 414 10.74 -11.38 5.51
C ASP A 414 10.96 -9.94 5.98
N ASP A 415 12.13 -9.67 6.59
CA ASP A 415 12.50 -8.39 7.16
C ASP A 415 13.36 -7.59 6.16
N ASN A 416 12.88 -6.44 5.74
CA ASN A 416 13.60 -5.56 4.81
C ASN A 416 14.60 -4.60 5.49
N HIS A 417 14.72 -4.58 6.82
CA HIS A 417 15.73 -3.74 7.47
C HIS A 417 17.16 -4.12 7.07
N PRO A 418 17.59 -5.40 7.10
CA PRO A 418 18.90 -5.78 6.61
C PRO A 418 19.11 -5.47 5.13
N LEU A 419 18.06 -5.66 4.31
CA LEU A 419 18.13 -5.33 2.89
C LEU A 419 18.27 -3.81 2.66
N TYR A 420 17.56 -3.00 3.44
CA TYR A 420 17.70 -1.54 3.42
C TYR A 420 19.12 -1.10 3.79
N GLU A 421 19.63 -1.60 4.92
CA GLU A 421 20.99 -1.27 5.39
C GLU A 421 22.05 -1.63 4.34
N PHE A 422 21.95 -2.83 3.75
CA PHE A 422 22.84 -3.24 2.67
C PHE A 422 22.71 -2.35 1.43
N GLY A 423 21.48 -1.99 1.04
CA GLY A 423 21.21 -1.09 -0.07
C GLY A 423 21.79 0.31 0.13
N THR A 424 21.93 0.78 1.39
CA THR A 424 22.55 2.09 1.69
C THR A 424 24.02 2.16 1.30
N LEU A 425 24.66 1.02 1.01
CA LEU A 425 26.00 0.99 0.44
C LEU A 425 26.03 1.40 -1.04
N GLY A 426 24.91 1.81 -1.64
CA GLY A 426 24.79 2.09 -3.06
C GLY A 426 24.79 0.85 -3.95
N ILE A 427 24.38 -0.28 -3.37
CA ILE A 427 24.18 -1.57 -4.05
C ILE A 427 22.69 -1.69 -4.36
N PRO A 428 22.30 -1.97 -5.62
CA PRO A 428 20.90 -2.14 -5.97
C PRO A 428 20.23 -3.29 -5.20
N VAL A 429 19.13 -3.01 -4.52
CA VAL A 429 18.31 -3.99 -3.78
C VAL A 429 16.89 -4.02 -4.32
N LEU A 430 16.23 -5.18 -4.20
CA LEU A 430 14.94 -5.46 -4.81
C LEU A 430 13.97 -6.12 -3.81
N PRO A 431 13.25 -5.34 -3.01
CA PRO A 431 12.22 -5.88 -2.11
C PRO A 431 10.99 -6.41 -2.86
N GLY A 432 10.57 -5.71 -3.91
CA GLY A 432 9.34 -5.94 -4.67
C GLY A 432 9.50 -6.81 -5.93
N MET A 433 8.61 -6.56 -6.89
CA MET A 433 8.68 -7.15 -8.23
C MET A 433 9.84 -6.56 -9.01
N GLY A 434 10.37 -7.32 -9.98
CA GLY A 434 11.44 -6.88 -10.86
C GLY A 434 12.49 -7.95 -11.15
N ARG A 435 13.60 -7.51 -11.75
CA ARG A 435 14.71 -8.37 -12.19
C ARG A 435 15.71 -8.59 -11.06
N SER A 436 15.78 -9.82 -10.56
CA SER A 436 16.73 -10.19 -9.51
C SER A 436 18.14 -10.37 -10.07
N LEU A 437 19.13 -9.78 -9.39
CA LEU A 437 20.56 -10.05 -9.56
C LEU A 437 21.02 -11.27 -8.76
N GLY A 438 20.17 -11.80 -7.90
CA GLY A 438 20.45 -12.93 -7.02
C GLY A 438 19.77 -12.73 -5.66
N THR A 439 19.75 -13.80 -4.87
CA THR A 439 19.25 -13.77 -3.50
C THR A 439 20.42 -13.79 -2.53
N LEU A 440 20.38 -12.93 -1.53
CA LEU A 440 21.35 -12.84 -0.45
C LEU A 440 20.73 -13.44 0.81
N THR A 441 21.52 -14.22 1.52
CA THR A 441 21.15 -14.72 2.84
C THR A 441 21.20 -13.59 3.86
N ARG A 442 20.56 -13.78 5.01
CA ARG A 442 20.61 -12.80 6.10
C ARG A 442 22.02 -12.54 6.61
N ASP A 443 22.88 -13.58 6.62
CA ASP A 443 24.27 -13.45 7.03
C ASP A 443 25.09 -12.62 6.04
N GLU A 444 24.84 -12.76 4.73
CA GLU A 444 25.49 -11.93 3.69
C GLU A 444 25.06 -10.47 3.79
N LEU A 445 23.86 -10.18 4.30
CA LEU A 445 23.36 -8.82 4.50
C LEU A 445 23.85 -8.19 5.80
N SER A 446 24.51 -8.95 6.69
CA SER A 446 24.96 -8.42 7.97
C SER A 446 26.09 -7.40 7.77
N PRO A 447 25.83 -6.12 8.04
CA PRO A 447 26.81 -5.05 7.78
C PRO A 447 27.86 -4.91 8.90
N VAL A 448 27.89 -5.82 9.88
CA VAL A 448 28.73 -5.72 11.09
C VAL A 448 30.22 -5.54 10.74
N SER A 449 30.65 -6.08 9.60
CA SER A 449 32.02 -5.91 9.09
C SER A 449 32.23 -4.57 8.33
N ILE A 450 31.17 -3.83 8.04
CA ILE A 450 31.23 -2.63 7.17
C ILE A 450 31.13 -1.34 7.99
N TYR A 451 30.40 -1.34 9.10
CA TYR A 451 30.37 -0.22 10.03
C TYR A 451 31.71 -0.10 10.77
N GLY A 452 32.45 0.96 10.46
CA GLY A 452 33.78 1.20 10.99
C GLY A 452 34.91 0.89 10.02
N GLU A 453 34.62 0.28 8.85
CA GLU A 453 35.61 0.04 7.82
C GLU A 453 35.83 1.29 6.94
N PRO A 454 37.06 1.49 6.42
CA PRO A 454 37.33 2.59 5.47
C PRO A 454 36.46 2.53 4.22
N SER A 455 36.24 3.69 3.58
CA SER A 455 35.46 3.78 2.32
C SER A 455 35.94 2.84 1.21
N SER A 456 37.21 2.42 1.25
CA SER A 456 37.76 1.37 0.38
C SER A 456 37.11 -0.01 0.58
N ALA A 457 36.64 -0.32 1.78
CA ALA A 457 35.94 -1.58 2.04
C ALA A 457 34.56 -1.60 1.39
N VAL A 458 33.81 -0.49 1.46
CA VAL A 458 32.52 -0.35 0.79
C VAL A 458 32.69 -0.51 -0.73
N GLN A 459 33.72 0.07 -1.32
CA GLN A 459 34.00 -0.10 -2.75
C GLN A 459 34.34 -1.56 -3.11
N ARG A 460 35.11 -2.27 -2.27
CA ARG A 460 35.38 -3.71 -2.47
C ARG A 460 34.08 -4.54 -2.44
N VAL A 461 33.18 -4.27 -1.48
CA VAL A 461 31.89 -4.97 -1.42
C VAL A 461 31.05 -4.71 -2.66
N ARG A 462 30.96 -3.46 -3.12
CA ARG A 462 30.29 -3.11 -4.37
C ARG A 462 30.87 -3.85 -5.57
N GLN A 463 32.20 -3.91 -5.67
CA GLN A 463 32.89 -4.63 -6.73
C GLN A 463 32.62 -6.13 -6.67
N GLN A 464 32.68 -6.75 -5.48
CA GLN A 464 32.37 -8.16 -5.29
C GLN A 464 30.91 -8.50 -5.69
N MET A 465 29.94 -7.64 -5.32
CA MET A 465 28.57 -7.82 -5.73
C MET A 465 28.38 -7.67 -7.22
N ASP A 466 29.09 -6.73 -7.83
CA ASP A 466 29.06 -6.50 -9.26
C ASP A 466 29.73 -7.63 -10.06
N GLU A 467 30.82 -8.20 -9.55
CA GLU A 467 31.46 -9.40 -10.12
C GLU A 467 30.56 -10.64 -10.01
N ARG A 468 29.81 -10.77 -8.91
CA ARG A 468 28.83 -11.83 -8.71
C ARG A 468 27.67 -11.74 -9.70
N ALA A 469 27.13 -10.54 -9.91
CA ALA A 469 26.05 -10.26 -10.86
C ALA A 469 26.10 -8.80 -11.32
N PRO A 470 26.54 -8.54 -12.55
CA PRO A 470 26.69 -7.18 -13.06
C PRO A 470 25.37 -6.41 -13.04
N SER A 471 25.39 -5.26 -12.36
CA SER A 471 24.26 -4.33 -12.32
C SER A 471 24.27 -3.42 -13.56
N PRO A 472 23.08 -2.99 -14.07
CA PRO A 472 23.01 -1.97 -15.12
C PRO A 472 23.63 -0.62 -14.70
N VAL A 473 23.77 -0.38 -13.40
CA VAL A 473 24.35 0.83 -12.84
C VAL A 473 25.29 0.49 -11.68
N LEU A 474 26.50 1.07 -11.71
CA LEU A 474 27.46 0.95 -10.61
C LEU A 474 27.78 2.33 -10.02
N CYS A 475 27.72 2.45 -8.70
CA CYS A 475 28.12 3.66 -7.98
C CYS A 475 29.65 3.64 -7.74
N LEU A 476 30.34 4.64 -8.28
CA LEU A 476 31.80 4.77 -8.22
C LEU A 476 32.29 5.74 -7.13
N SER A 477 31.39 6.50 -6.52
CA SER A 477 31.69 7.48 -5.47
C SER A 477 31.36 6.95 -4.08
N PRO A 478 31.94 7.53 -3.02
CA PRO A 478 31.46 7.32 -1.65
C PRO A 478 30.06 7.88 -1.50
N TYR A 479 29.06 7.03 -1.62
CA TYR A 479 27.65 7.37 -1.48
C TYR A 479 26.99 6.40 -0.50
N VAL A 480 26.27 6.94 0.47
CA VAL A 480 25.51 6.17 1.45
C VAL A 480 24.02 6.45 1.23
N GLY A 481 23.37 5.59 0.47
CA GLY A 481 21.96 5.72 0.11
C GLY A 481 21.53 4.66 -0.90
N LEU A 482 20.24 4.56 -1.14
CA LEU A 482 19.70 3.58 -2.09
C LEU A 482 19.99 3.99 -3.53
N LEU A 483 20.38 3.01 -4.32
CA LEU A 483 20.56 3.08 -5.77
C LEU A 483 19.55 2.13 -6.42
N ILE A 484 18.62 2.68 -7.22
CA ILE A 484 17.47 1.92 -7.73
C ILE A 484 17.41 2.04 -9.25
N PRO A 485 18.14 1.19 -10.01
CA PRO A 485 18.04 1.16 -11.46
C PRO A 485 16.74 0.52 -11.91
N ARG A 486 16.16 1.06 -12.98
CA ARG A 486 14.98 0.48 -13.63
C ARG A 486 15.21 0.34 -15.12
N VAL A 487 14.87 -0.82 -15.65
CA VAL A 487 15.09 -1.20 -17.04
C VAL A 487 13.79 -1.59 -17.72
N LEU A 488 13.77 -1.47 -19.05
CA LEU A 488 12.74 -2.06 -19.91
C LEU A 488 12.91 -3.58 -19.97
N ALA A 489 11.95 -4.29 -20.54
CA ALA A 489 11.99 -5.75 -20.69
C ALA A 489 13.23 -6.26 -21.43
N ASP A 490 13.76 -5.48 -22.37
CA ASP A 490 14.99 -5.80 -23.13
C ASP A 490 16.30 -5.51 -22.34
N GLY A 491 16.19 -4.99 -21.11
CA GLY A 491 17.33 -4.63 -20.28
C GLY A 491 17.85 -3.19 -20.47
N THR A 492 17.25 -2.42 -21.36
CA THR A 492 17.60 -1.01 -21.58
C THR A 492 17.33 -0.16 -20.34
N LEU A 493 18.32 0.57 -19.86
CA LEU A 493 18.20 1.47 -18.71
C LEU A 493 17.25 2.63 -19.00
N ARG A 494 16.27 2.82 -18.14
CA ARG A 494 15.26 3.87 -18.30
C ARG A 494 15.34 4.97 -17.26
N THR A 495 15.51 4.59 -15.99
CA THR A 495 15.68 5.53 -14.87
C THR A 495 16.66 4.96 -13.86
N VAL A 496 17.23 5.85 -13.04
CA VAL A 496 18.02 5.49 -11.86
C VAL A 496 17.57 6.36 -10.71
N GLY A 497 16.89 5.78 -9.73
CA GLY A 497 16.55 6.45 -8.48
C GLY A 497 17.76 6.51 -7.54
N LEU A 498 17.94 7.65 -6.90
CA LEU A 498 18.86 7.85 -5.79
C LEU A 498 18.09 8.39 -4.61
N LEU A 499 18.26 7.76 -3.43
CA LEU A 499 17.61 8.17 -2.21
C LEU A 499 18.66 8.30 -1.10
N ASN A 500 18.76 9.49 -0.53
CA ASN A 500 19.61 9.80 0.61
C ASN A 500 18.79 9.83 1.90
N GLY A 501 18.87 8.78 2.68
CA GLY A 501 18.25 8.68 4.02
C GLY A 501 19.15 9.21 5.15
N ARG A 502 20.14 10.05 4.84
CA ARG A 502 21.06 10.67 5.81
C ARG A 502 20.72 12.15 6.01
N ILE A 503 21.18 12.69 7.13
CA ILE A 503 21.00 14.11 7.50
C ILE A 503 21.95 15.05 6.76
N ASP A 504 22.93 14.52 6.03
CA ASP A 504 23.90 15.30 5.26
C ASP A 504 23.62 15.21 3.76
N THR A 505 23.86 16.30 3.04
CA THR A 505 23.91 16.33 1.58
C THR A 505 25.10 15.50 1.10
N GLN A 506 24.89 14.62 0.14
CA GLN A 506 25.92 13.76 -0.44
C GLN A 506 26.16 14.09 -1.91
N GLY A 507 27.42 14.03 -2.31
CA GLY A 507 27.85 14.26 -3.70
C GLY A 507 29.19 14.97 -3.80
N PRO A 508 29.75 15.08 -5.03
CA PRO A 508 29.22 14.55 -6.29
C PRO A 508 29.22 13.01 -6.37
N ILE A 509 28.19 12.45 -7.02
CA ILE A 509 28.03 10.99 -7.13
C ILE A 509 28.27 10.58 -8.58
N ARG A 510 29.36 9.85 -8.82
CA ARG A 510 29.70 9.31 -10.15
C ARG A 510 29.07 7.93 -10.33
N LEU A 511 28.34 7.79 -11.41
CA LEU A 511 27.66 6.54 -11.79
C LEU A 511 28.19 6.05 -13.14
N CYS A 512 28.43 4.74 -13.23
CA CYS A 512 28.65 4.02 -14.47
C CYS A 512 27.29 3.45 -14.94
N LEU A 513 26.84 3.79 -16.14
CA LEU A 513 25.56 3.41 -16.73
C LEU A 513 25.78 2.42 -17.88
N ARG A 514 25.92 1.13 -17.56
CA ARG A 514 26.28 0.08 -18.52
C ARG A 514 25.22 -0.18 -19.59
N SER A 515 23.95 -0.07 -19.20
CA SER A 515 22.81 -0.34 -20.09
C SER A 515 22.20 0.93 -20.68
N LEU A 516 22.97 2.03 -20.72
CA LEU A 516 22.53 3.27 -21.38
C LEU A 516 22.75 3.17 -22.90
N PRO A 517 21.69 3.27 -23.74
CA PRO A 517 21.83 3.23 -25.19
C PRO A 517 22.82 4.28 -25.71
N SER A 518 23.53 3.92 -26.79
CA SER A 518 24.57 4.79 -27.38
C SER A 518 24.01 6.07 -27.99
N ASP A 519 22.75 6.06 -28.42
CA ASP A 519 22.02 7.17 -29.03
C ASP A 519 21.44 8.16 -28.02
N VAL A 520 21.48 7.84 -26.73
CA VAL A 520 21.03 8.77 -25.69
C VAL A 520 21.98 9.95 -25.56
N GLN A 521 21.41 11.15 -25.79
CA GLN A 521 22.14 12.43 -25.76
C GLN A 521 21.80 13.30 -24.54
N LYS A 522 20.76 12.90 -23.80
CA LYS A 522 20.24 13.71 -22.69
C LYS A 522 19.94 12.84 -21.47
N VAL A 523 20.59 13.21 -20.36
CA VAL A 523 20.27 12.72 -19.02
C VAL A 523 20.01 13.92 -18.13
N THR A 524 18.89 13.93 -17.41
CA THR A 524 18.51 15.03 -16.51
C THR A 524 18.37 14.47 -15.10
N TRP A 525 19.07 15.07 -14.15
CA TRP A 525 18.86 14.83 -12.72
C TRP A 525 17.65 15.62 -12.24
N ARG A 526 16.66 14.93 -11.66
CA ARG A 526 15.47 15.52 -11.05
C ARG A 526 15.42 15.12 -9.59
N GLU A 527 15.56 16.09 -8.72
CA GLU A 527 15.50 15.91 -7.27
C GLU A 527 14.22 16.55 -6.71
N LEU A 528 13.60 15.91 -5.73
CA LEU A 528 12.40 16.42 -5.06
C LEU A 528 12.63 17.86 -4.59
N ARG A 529 11.69 18.76 -4.92
CA ARG A 529 11.67 20.16 -4.51
C ARG A 529 12.91 20.97 -4.97
N ARG A 530 13.61 20.52 -6.03
CA ARG A 530 14.75 21.21 -6.61
C ARG A 530 14.61 21.36 -8.12
N ARG A 531 15.33 22.34 -8.66
CA ARG A 531 15.38 22.55 -10.11
C ARG A 531 16.11 21.40 -10.81
N PRO A 532 15.63 20.95 -11.96
CA PRO A 532 16.29 19.90 -12.72
C PRO A 532 17.65 20.35 -13.24
N VAL A 533 18.61 19.42 -13.31
CA VAL A 533 19.98 19.66 -13.78
C VAL A 533 20.28 18.75 -14.97
N ARG A 534 20.65 19.29 -16.11
CA ARG A 534 21.14 18.50 -17.24
C ARG A 534 22.54 18.00 -16.93
N LEU A 535 22.77 16.70 -17.07
CA LEU A 535 24.08 16.09 -16.81
C LEU A 535 24.85 15.90 -18.12
N LYS A 536 26.19 16.03 -18.02
CA LYS A 536 27.13 15.65 -19.08
C LYS A 536 27.24 14.11 -19.08
N ILE A 537 27.10 13.50 -20.27
CA ILE A 537 27.39 12.08 -20.48
C ILE A 537 28.82 11.97 -20.97
N GLU A 538 29.65 11.25 -20.28
CA GLU A 538 31.01 10.87 -20.68
C GLU A 538 30.96 9.41 -21.11
N ARG A 539 31.70 9.04 -22.17
CA ARG A 539 31.81 7.65 -22.62
C ARG A 539 33.28 7.28 -22.70
N ASP A 540 33.59 6.05 -22.27
CA ASP A 540 34.92 5.48 -22.46
C ASP A 540 35.11 4.91 -23.89
N GLU A 541 36.25 4.28 -24.13
CA GLU A 541 36.61 3.66 -25.39
C GLU A 541 35.69 2.50 -25.78
N ASP A 542 35.13 1.81 -24.79
CA ASP A 542 34.18 0.71 -24.94
C ASP A 542 32.72 1.22 -25.12
N GLY A 543 32.49 2.53 -25.04
CA GLY A 543 31.19 3.18 -25.18
C GLY A 543 30.34 3.17 -23.89
N VAL A 544 30.88 2.70 -22.78
CA VAL A 544 30.20 2.74 -21.46
C VAL A 544 30.01 4.18 -21.02
N ALA A 545 28.81 4.50 -20.55
CA ALA A 545 28.46 5.86 -20.18
C ALA A 545 28.68 6.14 -18.69
N TYR A 546 29.14 7.35 -18.40
CA TYR A 546 29.32 7.86 -17.03
C TYR A 546 28.61 9.20 -16.90
N VAL A 547 28.00 9.40 -15.73
CA VAL A 547 27.42 10.68 -15.33
C VAL A 547 27.81 11.03 -13.91
N SER A 548 27.84 12.32 -13.60
CA SER A 548 28.08 12.81 -12.25
C SER A 548 26.84 13.58 -11.77
N VAL A 549 26.14 13.03 -10.79
CA VAL A 549 25.04 13.72 -10.08
C VAL A 549 25.69 14.71 -9.13
N PRO A 550 25.35 16.01 -9.18
CA PRO A 550 26.05 17.03 -8.40
C PRO A 550 25.86 16.81 -6.88
N SER A 551 24.65 16.47 -6.46
CA SER A 551 24.36 16.13 -5.07
C SER A 551 22.99 15.46 -4.94
N VAL A 552 22.77 14.77 -3.82
CA VAL A 552 21.45 14.40 -3.28
C VAL A 552 21.34 15.03 -1.90
N GLY A 553 20.36 15.89 -1.68
CA GLY A 553 20.17 16.59 -0.42
C GLY A 553 19.90 15.63 0.76
N ALA A 554 20.04 16.16 1.96
CA ALA A 554 19.67 15.46 3.19
C ALA A 554 18.20 15.06 3.17
N TRP A 555 17.87 13.83 3.57
CA TRP A 555 16.50 13.31 3.52
C TRP A 555 15.81 13.61 2.19
N ASN A 556 16.48 13.36 1.08
CA ASN A 556 15.96 13.70 -0.24
C ASN A 556 16.15 12.55 -1.23
N ALA A 557 15.40 12.60 -2.31
CA ALA A 557 15.47 11.64 -3.39
C ALA A 557 15.32 12.33 -4.74
N GLY A 558 15.80 11.66 -5.76
CA GLY A 558 15.65 12.09 -7.13
C GLY A 558 15.96 10.95 -8.08
N PHE A 559 15.85 11.23 -9.39
CA PHE A 559 16.14 10.24 -10.41
C PHE A 559 16.81 10.82 -11.63
N LEU A 560 17.55 9.98 -12.32
CA LEU A 560 18.01 10.24 -13.66
C LEU A 560 16.87 10.00 -14.64
N GLU A 561 16.38 11.06 -15.29
CA GLU A 561 15.47 10.97 -16.42
C GLU A 561 16.30 10.81 -17.69
N ILE A 562 16.20 9.63 -18.30
CA ILE A 562 16.91 9.29 -19.54
C ILE A 562 16.01 9.64 -20.71
N GLY A 563 16.41 10.65 -21.49
CA GLY A 563 15.67 11.09 -22.66
C GLY A 563 15.74 10.04 -23.77
N THR A 564 14.56 9.58 -24.25
CA THR A 564 14.50 8.81 -25.51
C THR A 564 14.64 9.76 -26.68
N VAL A 565 15.48 9.42 -27.65
CA VAL A 565 15.41 10.07 -28.97
C VAL A 565 14.10 9.62 -29.59
N SER A 566 13.19 10.56 -29.86
CA SER A 566 12.02 10.28 -30.70
C SER A 566 12.54 9.73 -32.01
N ARG A 567 12.38 8.43 -32.25
CA ARG A 567 12.47 7.96 -33.64
C ARG A 567 11.34 8.67 -34.39
N LYS A 568 11.72 9.69 -35.18
CA LYS A 568 10.84 10.36 -36.13
C LYS A 568 10.36 9.37 -37.17
#